data_eb8720e5d7f39af5652d83dc7e7593aa
#
_entry.id   eb8720e5d7f39af5652d83dc7e7593aa
#
_cell.length_a   1.000
_cell.length_b   1.000
_cell.length_c   1.000
_cell.angle_alpha   90.00
_cell.angle_beta   90.00
_cell.angle_gamma   90.00
#
_symmetry.space_group_name_H-M   'P 1'
#
loop_
_entity.id
_entity.type
_entity.pdbx_description
1 polymer ?
#
loop_
_entity_poly.entity_id
_entity_poly.type
_entity_poly.pdbx_seq_one_letter_code
_entity_poly.pdbx_strand_id
1 'polypeptide(L)'
;MKAFRSAAPMFATSAVLLIAPFCFANGLSIGPIKQPYVHALEREIEFNQLWPKESKDAYFSKSTAIGYAQSSPKNHQTELSVTGIDLPDGSLQASAIEFETQWQLTEQGEFEADWGMTAELEREIDLNRWEAGVTLLWERQYREWIATLNGGVHYEWGSDYDNELETTLGAQLRYRYSALIEPTLVLHLNQDTGAVGPGLWIHQRLSPGRRLNWQLALLQGFKTTTPDQSLLVSLEYEFY
;
A
#
# COMPACT_ATOMS: atom_id res chain seq x y z
N MET A 1 24.34 -43.44 -35.77
CA MET A 1 23.54 -42.81 -34.68
C MET A 1 24.05 -41.41 -34.48
N LYS A 2 23.31 -40.41 -34.95
CA LYS A 2 23.66 -38.98 -34.79
C LYS A 2 22.79 -38.39 -33.69
N ALA A 3 23.41 -37.89 -32.62
CA ALA A 3 22.71 -37.26 -31.50
C ALA A 3 22.33 -35.82 -31.92
N PHE A 4 21.04 -35.54 -31.89
CA PHE A 4 20.50 -34.17 -31.99
C PHE A 4 20.67 -33.46 -30.65
N ARG A 5 21.48 -32.40 -30.61
CA ARG A 5 21.51 -31.45 -29.49
C ARG A 5 20.43 -30.40 -29.76
N SER A 6 19.41 -30.40 -28.92
CA SER A 6 18.40 -29.34 -28.84
C SER A 6 19.03 -28.13 -28.11
N ALA A 7 19.17 -27.01 -28.81
CA ALA A 7 19.48 -25.73 -28.22
C ALA A 7 18.19 -25.03 -27.83
N ALA A 8 17.96 -24.80 -26.54
CA ALA A 8 16.87 -23.98 -26.03
C ALA A 8 17.20 -22.49 -26.27
N PRO A 9 16.26 -21.67 -26.75
CA PRO A 9 16.48 -20.24 -26.89
C PRO A 9 16.39 -19.57 -25.50
N MET A 10 17.51 -18.95 -25.07
CA MET A 10 17.52 -17.99 -23.95
C MET A 10 16.78 -16.73 -24.39
N PHE A 11 15.58 -16.52 -23.86
CA PHE A 11 14.92 -15.23 -23.93
C PHE A 11 15.58 -14.28 -22.93
N ALA A 12 16.42 -13.39 -23.42
CA ALA A 12 16.92 -12.25 -22.66
C ALA A 12 15.80 -11.20 -22.58
N THR A 13 15.09 -11.16 -21.46
CA THR A 13 14.13 -10.10 -21.16
C THR A 13 14.90 -8.85 -20.77
N SER A 14 15.05 -7.91 -21.71
CA SER A 14 15.59 -6.58 -21.42
C SER A 14 14.56 -5.80 -20.63
N ALA A 15 14.75 -5.63 -19.33
CA ALA A 15 14.02 -4.67 -18.52
C ALA A 15 14.42 -3.26 -18.98
N VAL A 16 13.54 -2.58 -19.68
CA VAL A 16 13.69 -1.16 -20.01
C VAL A 16 13.36 -0.39 -18.72
N LEU A 17 14.40 0.08 -18.02
CA LEU A 17 14.23 1.09 -16.98
C LEU A 17 13.86 2.41 -17.68
N LEU A 18 12.59 2.79 -17.61
CA LEU A 18 12.14 4.13 -17.95
C LEU A 18 12.63 5.07 -16.83
N ILE A 19 13.68 5.83 -17.13
CA ILE A 19 14.13 6.93 -16.27
C ILE A 19 13.19 8.11 -16.61
N ALA A 20 12.17 8.32 -15.79
CA ALA A 20 11.34 9.51 -15.86
C ALA A 20 12.13 10.73 -15.35
N PRO A 21 11.93 11.93 -15.91
CA PRO A 21 12.55 13.15 -15.40
C PRO A 21 12.00 13.48 -14.01
N PHE A 22 12.87 13.96 -13.14
CA PHE A 22 12.55 14.34 -11.76
C PHE A 22 11.53 15.49 -11.76
N CYS A 23 10.36 15.22 -11.28
CA CYS A 23 9.36 16.17 -10.84
C CYS A 23 9.15 15.94 -9.33
N PHE A 24 8.91 16.98 -8.55
CA PHE A 24 8.82 16.87 -7.10
C PHE A 24 7.36 16.62 -6.71
N ALA A 25 7.03 15.38 -6.38
CA ALA A 25 5.75 15.03 -5.79
C ALA A 25 5.75 15.33 -4.29
N ASN A 26 4.71 15.96 -3.79
CA ASN A 26 4.61 16.41 -2.40
C ASN A 26 3.81 15.44 -1.50
N GLY A 27 3.53 14.23 -1.93
CA GLY A 27 2.77 13.23 -1.18
C GLY A 27 3.65 12.24 -0.42
N LEU A 28 3.38 11.98 0.87
CA LEU A 28 3.95 10.87 1.61
C LEU A 28 3.15 9.59 1.27
N SER A 29 3.59 8.87 0.26
CA SER A 29 3.01 7.57 -0.14
C SER A 29 3.42 6.45 0.85
N ILE A 30 3.10 6.64 2.14
CA ILE A 30 3.34 5.66 3.21
C ILE A 30 1.98 5.24 3.76
N GLY A 31 1.57 4.03 3.44
CA GLY A 31 0.32 3.44 3.89
C GLY A 31 0.45 1.95 4.25
N PRO A 32 -0.62 1.27 4.63
CA PRO A 32 -0.58 -0.18 4.84
C PRO A 32 -0.23 -0.92 3.54
N ILE A 33 0.51 -2.04 3.66
CA ILE A 33 0.79 -2.92 2.53
C ILE A 33 -0.43 -3.82 2.32
N LYS A 34 -1.09 -3.67 1.16
CA LYS A 34 -2.31 -4.42 0.83
C LYS A 34 -2.01 -5.85 0.41
N GLN A 35 -2.88 -6.77 0.81
CA GLN A 35 -2.86 -8.17 0.38
C GLN A 35 -3.73 -8.38 -0.86
N PRO A 36 -3.44 -9.40 -1.71
CA PRO A 36 -4.19 -9.63 -2.95
C PRO A 36 -5.58 -10.27 -2.74
N TYR A 37 -6.04 -10.44 -1.52
CA TYR A 37 -7.23 -11.22 -1.20
C TYR A 37 -8.48 -10.35 -1.06
N VAL A 38 -9.62 -10.91 -1.47
CA VAL A 38 -10.96 -10.33 -1.26
C VAL A 38 -11.87 -11.41 -0.71
N HIS A 39 -12.40 -11.21 0.48
CA HIS A 39 -13.32 -12.15 1.10
C HIS A 39 -14.77 -11.81 0.75
N ALA A 40 -15.49 -12.76 0.14
CA ALA A 40 -16.85 -12.54 -0.35
C ALA A 40 -17.80 -12.04 0.75
N LEU A 41 -18.57 -10.98 0.44
CA LEU A 41 -19.57 -10.36 1.33
C LEU A 41 -19.02 -9.71 2.60
N GLU A 42 -17.71 -9.62 2.73
CA GLU A 42 -17.06 -8.93 3.86
C GLU A 42 -17.26 -7.42 3.75
N ARG A 43 -17.37 -6.79 4.90
CA ARG A 43 -17.36 -5.33 5.06
C ARG A 43 -16.24 -4.98 6.01
N GLU A 44 -15.63 -3.84 5.77
CA GLU A 44 -14.49 -3.38 6.53
C GLU A 44 -14.65 -1.92 6.90
N ILE A 45 -14.16 -1.58 8.08
CA ILE A 45 -13.89 -0.21 8.49
C ILE A 45 -12.40 -0.14 8.72
N GLU A 46 -11.74 0.72 7.94
CA GLU A 46 -10.32 0.99 8.06
C GLU A 46 -10.06 2.30 8.78
N PHE A 47 -9.02 2.29 9.60
CA PHE A 47 -8.45 3.48 10.21
C PHE A 47 -6.93 3.43 10.04
N ASN A 48 -6.39 4.40 9.31
CA ASN A 48 -4.97 4.51 9.04
C ASN A 48 -4.44 5.81 9.62
N GLN A 49 -3.31 5.75 10.29
CA GLN A 49 -2.68 6.94 10.87
C GLN A 49 -1.17 6.89 10.68
N LEU A 50 -0.62 8.00 10.17
CA LEU A 50 0.80 8.21 10.04
C LEU A 50 1.23 9.37 10.92
N TRP A 51 2.20 9.13 11.80
CA TRP A 51 2.86 10.13 12.62
C TRP A 51 4.31 10.30 12.16
N PRO A 52 4.59 11.25 11.28
CA PRO A 52 5.96 11.60 10.94
C PRO A 52 6.59 12.34 12.13
N LYS A 53 7.86 12.07 12.40
CA LYS A 53 8.64 12.86 13.33
C LYS A 53 9.03 14.15 12.65
N GLU A 54 8.80 15.28 13.31
CA GLU A 54 9.23 16.58 12.82
C GLU A 54 10.74 16.59 12.54
N SER A 55 11.12 17.07 11.37
CA SER A 55 12.49 17.37 11.00
C SER A 55 12.76 18.86 11.18
N LYS A 56 14.01 19.25 11.44
CA LYS A 56 14.38 20.66 11.57
C LYS A 56 14.24 21.42 10.25
N ASP A 57 14.26 20.70 9.12
CA ASP A 57 14.35 21.28 7.78
C ASP A 57 13.07 21.08 6.94
N ALA A 58 12.10 20.29 7.43
CA ALA A 58 10.84 20.03 6.73
C ALA A 58 9.70 19.77 7.72
N TYR A 59 8.53 20.37 7.45
CA TYR A 59 7.30 20.09 8.16
C TYR A 59 6.57 18.96 7.45
N PHE A 60 6.27 17.91 8.19
CA PHE A 60 5.44 16.80 7.73
C PHE A 60 4.17 16.73 8.57
N SER A 61 3.03 16.87 7.92
CA SER A 61 1.75 16.76 8.61
C SER A 61 1.47 15.33 9.02
N LYS A 62 0.91 15.15 10.21
CA LYS A 62 0.29 13.90 10.60
C LYS A 62 -0.95 13.69 9.73
N SER A 63 -1.14 12.49 9.21
CA SER A 63 -2.31 12.13 8.41
C SER A 63 -3.15 11.07 9.11
N THR A 64 -4.46 11.17 8.92
CA THR A 64 -5.45 10.21 9.43
C THR A 64 -6.43 9.89 8.32
N ALA A 65 -6.57 8.62 7.95
CA ALA A 65 -7.57 8.18 6.98
C ALA A 65 -8.59 7.24 7.64
N ILE A 66 -9.84 7.35 7.23
CA ILE A 66 -10.93 6.46 7.61
C ILE A 66 -11.61 5.99 6.33
N GLY A 67 -11.70 4.68 6.16
CA GLY A 67 -12.30 4.01 5.02
C GLY A 67 -13.46 3.11 5.42
N TYR A 68 -14.36 2.90 4.48
CA TYR A 68 -15.36 1.84 4.50
C TYR A 68 -15.30 1.06 3.21
N ALA A 69 -15.07 -0.25 3.33
CA ALA A 69 -15.02 -1.15 2.20
C ALA A 69 -16.13 -2.20 2.26
N GLN A 70 -16.57 -2.62 1.07
CA GLN A 70 -17.55 -3.68 0.90
C GLN A 70 -17.16 -4.59 -0.25
N SER A 71 -17.08 -5.88 0.05
CA SER A 71 -16.80 -6.91 -0.92
C SER A 71 -18.08 -7.42 -1.61
N SER A 72 -17.95 -7.70 -2.90
CA SER A 72 -18.99 -8.38 -3.66
C SER A 72 -19.04 -9.88 -3.33
N PRO A 73 -20.09 -10.61 -3.78
CA PRO A 73 -20.12 -12.07 -3.68
C PRO A 73 -19.01 -12.78 -4.48
N LYS A 74 -18.28 -12.05 -5.29
CA LYS A 74 -17.17 -12.54 -6.11
C LYS A 74 -15.84 -12.07 -5.55
N ASN A 75 -14.94 -11.70 -6.42
CA ASN A 75 -13.53 -11.42 -6.18
C ASN A 75 -13.17 -9.93 -6.26
N HIS A 76 -14.11 -9.02 -6.01
CA HIS A 76 -13.82 -7.59 -5.94
C HIS A 76 -14.42 -6.92 -4.71
N GLN A 77 -13.74 -5.91 -4.21
CA GLN A 77 -14.09 -5.06 -3.09
C GLN A 77 -14.04 -3.60 -3.55
N THR A 78 -14.90 -2.77 -3.02
CA THR A 78 -14.87 -1.31 -3.23
C THR A 78 -14.76 -0.61 -1.90
N GLU A 79 -13.96 0.44 -1.85
CA GLU A 79 -13.70 1.26 -0.68
C GLU A 79 -13.94 2.74 -0.99
N LEU A 80 -14.44 3.46 -0.01
CA LEU A 80 -14.48 4.91 0.02
C LEU A 80 -13.78 5.36 1.29
N SER A 81 -12.75 6.20 1.15
CA SER A 81 -11.99 6.73 2.26
C SER A 81 -11.92 8.26 2.26
N VAL A 82 -11.69 8.82 3.44
CA VAL A 82 -11.44 10.24 3.65
C VAL A 82 -10.18 10.39 4.45
N THR A 83 -9.25 11.17 3.93
CA THR A 83 -8.00 11.52 4.62
C THR A 83 -8.07 12.94 5.17
N GLY A 84 -7.60 13.11 6.38
CA GLY A 84 -7.39 14.41 7.02
C GLY A 84 -5.94 14.59 7.45
N ILE A 85 -5.50 15.84 7.49
CA ILE A 85 -4.19 16.25 7.96
C ILE A 85 -4.30 17.16 9.19
N ASP A 86 -3.36 17.03 10.12
CA ASP A 86 -3.26 17.92 11.26
C ASP A 86 -2.59 19.22 10.81
N LEU A 87 -3.28 20.36 11.03
CA LEU A 87 -2.72 21.68 10.78
C LEU A 87 -1.82 22.13 11.94
N PRO A 88 -0.94 23.14 11.74
CA PRO A 88 -0.06 23.66 12.78
C PRO A 88 -0.77 24.18 14.03
N ASP A 89 -2.03 24.59 13.92
CA ASP A 89 -2.88 25.03 15.03
C ASP A 89 -3.50 23.89 15.83
N GLY A 90 -3.26 22.62 15.40
CA GLY A 90 -3.80 21.41 16.01
C GLY A 90 -5.20 21.04 15.53
N SER A 91 -5.78 21.75 14.58
CA SER A 91 -7.05 21.36 13.97
C SER A 91 -6.85 20.27 12.93
N LEU A 92 -7.84 19.37 12.75
CA LEU A 92 -7.87 18.36 11.70
C LEU A 92 -8.64 18.93 10.51
N GLN A 93 -8.05 18.89 9.33
CA GLN A 93 -8.66 19.32 8.07
C GLN A 93 -8.77 18.12 7.11
N ALA A 94 -9.94 17.95 6.48
CA ALA A 94 -10.08 16.96 5.41
C ALA A 94 -9.24 17.39 4.20
N SER A 95 -8.33 16.52 3.77
CA SER A 95 -7.38 16.80 2.67
C SER A 95 -7.71 16.04 1.39
N ALA A 96 -8.24 14.80 1.49
CA ALA A 96 -8.54 14.00 0.31
C ALA A 96 -9.77 13.10 0.51
N ILE A 97 -10.39 12.75 -0.62
CA ILE A 97 -11.41 11.68 -0.72
C ILE A 97 -10.95 10.74 -1.80
N GLU A 98 -10.91 9.46 -1.48
CA GLU A 98 -10.48 8.39 -2.38
C GLU A 98 -11.57 7.36 -2.57
N PHE A 99 -11.72 6.90 -3.81
CA PHE A 99 -12.49 5.73 -4.18
C PHE A 99 -11.55 4.67 -4.76
N GLU A 100 -11.51 3.52 -4.14
CA GLU A 100 -10.69 2.39 -4.58
C GLU A 100 -11.55 1.17 -4.94
N THR A 101 -11.08 0.39 -5.89
CA THR A 101 -11.60 -0.96 -6.15
C THR A 101 -10.44 -1.93 -6.22
N GLN A 102 -10.53 -3.02 -5.45
CA GLN A 102 -9.58 -4.13 -5.46
C GLN A 102 -10.18 -5.36 -6.12
N TRP A 103 -9.40 -6.06 -6.93
CA TRP A 103 -9.72 -7.35 -7.53
C TRP A 103 -8.71 -8.40 -7.09
N GLN A 104 -9.22 -9.53 -6.62
CA GLN A 104 -8.43 -10.74 -6.48
C GLN A 104 -8.35 -11.43 -7.84
N LEU A 105 -7.14 -11.63 -8.38
CA LEU A 105 -6.91 -12.19 -9.72
C LEU A 105 -6.69 -13.69 -9.71
N THR A 106 -6.18 -14.25 -8.60
CA THR A 106 -5.96 -15.70 -8.42
C THR A 106 -6.61 -16.18 -7.13
N GLU A 107 -7.08 -17.40 -7.11
CA GLU A 107 -7.51 -18.03 -5.86
C GLU A 107 -6.31 -18.26 -4.93
N GLN A 108 -6.54 -18.09 -3.64
CA GLN A 108 -5.47 -18.19 -2.64
C GLN A 108 -4.83 -19.60 -2.66
N GLY A 109 -3.53 -19.65 -2.93
CA GLY A 109 -2.74 -20.87 -2.96
C GLY A 109 -2.97 -21.75 -4.20
N GLU A 110 -3.65 -21.26 -5.23
CA GLU A 110 -3.81 -21.98 -6.51
C GLU A 110 -2.48 -22.05 -7.28
N PHE A 111 -1.68 -21.00 -7.18
CA PHE A 111 -0.37 -20.88 -7.83
C PHE A 111 0.75 -20.73 -6.78
N GLU A 112 2.00 -20.67 -7.25
CA GLU A 112 3.15 -20.41 -6.36
C GLU A 112 3.11 -19.04 -5.67
N ALA A 113 2.33 -18.10 -6.23
CA ALA A 113 2.09 -16.78 -5.69
C ALA A 113 0.67 -16.32 -6.05
N ASP A 114 0.07 -15.55 -5.17
CA ASP A 114 -1.26 -14.99 -5.33
C ASP A 114 -1.16 -13.56 -5.87
N TRP A 115 -2.12 -13.18 -6.71
CA TRP A 115 -2.14 -11.91 -7.40
C TRP A 115 -3.45 -11.19 -7.18
N GLY A 116 -3.36 -9.88 -7.03
CA GLY A 116 -4.47 -8.95 -7.00
C GLY A 116 -4.10 -7.64 -7.73
N MET A 117 -5.06 -6.76 -7.85
CA MET A 117 -4.89 -5.45 -8.45
C MET A 117 -5.84 -4.47 -7.77
N THR A 118 -5.39 -3.23 -7.54
CA THR A 118 -6.28 -2.12 -7.19
C THR A 118 -6.32 -1.09 -8.31
N ALA A 119 -7.42 -0.36 -8.38
CA ALA A 119 -7.54 0.88 -9.14
C ALA A 119 -8.19 1.92 -8.24
N GLU A 120 -7.64 3.11 -8.21
CA GLU A 120 -8.04 4.19 -7.32
C GLU A 120 -8.24 5.49 -8.08
N LEU A 121 -9.11 6.32 -7.52
CA LEU A 121 -9.33 7.70 -7.92
C LEU A 121 -9.42 8.55 -6.67
N GLU A 122 -8.46 9.43 -6.50
CA GLU A 122 -8.39 10.37 -5.37
C GLU A 122 -8.68 11.80 -5.82
N ARG A 123 -9.36 12.53 -4.96
CA ARG A 123 -9.54 13.97 -5.06
C ARG A 123 -8.91 14.63 -3.85
N GLU A 124 -7.80 15.31 -4.06
CA GLU A 124 -7.22 16.19 -3.06
C GLU A 124 -7.95 17.54 -3.02
N ILE A 125 -8.50 17.87 -1.86
CA ILE A 125 -9.43 19.01 -1.71
C ILE A 125 -8.64 20.31 -1.68
N ASP A 126 -7.56 20.34 -0.91
CA ASP A 126 -6.79 21.55 -0.63
C ASP A 126 -5.99 22.03 -1.84
N LEU A 127 -5.45 21.12 -2.61
CA LEU A 127 -4.57 21.39 -3.74
C LEU A 127 -5.30 21.40 -5.09
N ASN A 128 -6.62 21.17 -5.11
CA ASN A 128 -7.42 21.05 -6.34
C ASN A 128 -6.83 20.04 -7.35
N ARG A 129 -6.25 18.96 -6.82
CA ARG A 129 -5.57 17.89 -7.55
C ARG A 129 -6.42 16.63 -7.62
N TRP A 130 -6.30 15.92 -8.71
CA TRP A 130 -6.81 14.56 -8.89
C TRP A 130 -5.65 13.60 -9.05
N GLU A 131 -5.82 12.40 -8.56
CA GLU A 131 -4.92 11.28 -8.81
C GLU A 131 -5.73 10.07 -9.27
N ALA A 132 -5.22 9.33 -10.25
CA ALA A 132 -5.72 8.01 -10.62
C ALA A 132 -4.57 7.01 -10.65
N GLY A 133 -4.73 5.91 -9.96
CA GLY A 133 -3.70 4.90 -9.78
C GLY A 133 -4.16 3.49 -10.14
N VAL A 134 -3.19 2.65 -10.46
CA VAL A 134 -3.33 1.20 -10.55
C VAL A 134 -2.15 0.55 -9.85
N THR A 135 -2.43 -0.36 -8.91
CA THR A 135 -1.41 -1.09 -8.16
C THR A 135 -1.59 -2.59 -8.34
N LEU A 136 -0.52 -3.28 -8.73
CA LEU A 136 -0.45 -4.72 -8.79
C LEU A 136 -0.03 -5.25 -7.42
N LEU A 137 -0.80 -6.19 -6.89
CA LEU A 137 -0.58 -6.85 -5.61
C LEU A 137 -0.07 -8.25 -5.85
N TRP A 138 0.99 -8.62 -5.13
CA TRP A 138 1.59 -9.94 -5.20
C TRP A 138 1.90 -10.45 -3.79
N GLU A 139 1.56 -11.70 -3.52
CA GLU A 139 1.92 -12.34 -2.25
C GLU A 139 2.38 -13.77 -2.49
N ARG A 140 3.45 -14.17 -1.80
CA ARG A 140 3.95 -15.54 -1.79
C ARG A 140 4.26 -15.98 -0.37
N GLN A 141 3.71 -17.14 -0.02
CA GLN A 141 4.03 -17.81 1.22
C GLN A 141 5.08 -18.91 0.97
N TYR A 142 6.11 -18.93 1.81
CA TYR A 142 7.07 -20.02 1.89
C TYR A 142 7.30 -20.41 3.34
N ARG A 143 6.74 -21.56 3.73
CA ARG A 143 6.69 -22.01 5.13
C ARG A 143 6.03 -20.95 6.03
N GLU A 144 6.78 -20.47 7.06
CA GLU A 144 6.34 -19.44 7.99
C GLU A 144 6.57 -18.01 7.48
N TRP A 145 7.21 -17.85 6.34
CA TRP A 145 7.47 -16.54 5.74
C TRP A 145 6.43 -16.19 4.68
N ILE A 146 5.98 -14.95 4.73
CA ILE A 146 5.09 -14.37 3.73
C ILE A 146 5.75 -13.12 3.19
N ALA A 147 5.93 -13.04 1.88
CA ALA A 147 6.42 -11.86 1.19
C ALA A 147 5.27 -11.25 0.39
N THR A 148 5.00 -9.96 0.62
CA THR A 148 3.96 -9.18 -0.09
C THR A 148 4.64 -8.03 -0.81
N LEU A 149 4.25 -7.77 -2.07
CA LEU A 149 4.73 -6.66 -2.89
C LEU A 149 3.52 -5.94 -3.51
N ASN A 150 3.54 -4.61 -3.44
CA ASN A 150 2.59 -3.73 -4.10
C ASN A 150 3.36 -2.81 -5.06
N GLY A 151 3.15 -2.93 -6.36
CA GLY A 151 3.80 -2.10 -7.37
C GLY A 151 2.78 -1.25 -8.10
N GLY A 152 2.83 0.08 -7.94
CA GLY A 152 1.83 1.01 -8.44
C GLY A 152 2.36 2.00 -9.48
N VAL A 153 1.43 2.50 -10.29
CA VAL A 153 1.62 3.64 -11.20
C VAL A 153 0.44 4.57 -10.99
N HIS A 154 0.71 5.84 -10.70
CA HIS A 154 -0.26 6.86 -10.35
C HIS A 154 -0.06 8.06 -11.27
N TYR A 155 -1.13 8.65 -11.74
CA TYR A 155 -1.12 9.85 -12.56
C TYR A 155 -1.87 10.96 -11.87
N GLU A 156 -1.16 12.06 -11.63
CA GLU A 156 -1.67 13.26 -10.98
C GLU A 156 -1.94 14.36 -12.00
N TRP A 157 -3.05 15.09 -11.81
CA TRP A 157 -3.39 16.26 -12.61
C TRP A 157 -4.22 17.26 -11.83
N GLY A 158 -4.10 18.54 -12.18
CA GLY A 158 -4.85 19.61 -11.52
C GLY A 158 -4.70 20.95 -12.23
N SER A 159 -5.43 21.97 -11.79
CA SER A 159 -5.39 23.29 -12.40
C SER A 159 -4.14 24.10 -12.02
N ASP A 160 -3.55 23.80 -10.87
CA ASP A 160 -2.42 24.55 -10.30
C ASP A 160 -1.15 23.68 -10.18
N TYR A 161 -1.16 22.52 -10.85
CA TYR A 161 -0.08 21.53 -10.81
C TYR A 161 0.33 21.09 -12.20
N ASP A 162 1.62 20.81 -12.37
CA ASP A 162 2.11 20.08 -13.54
C ASP A 162 1.67 18.62 -13.42
N ASN A 163 1.21 18.06 -14.53
CA ASN A 163 0.81 16.64 -14.57
C ASN A 163 2.02 15.75 -14.32
N GLU A 164 1.87 14.78 -13.43
CA GLU A 164 2.96 13.90 -13.02
C GLU A 164 2.57 12.44 -13.11
N LEU A 165 3.56 11.58 -13.43
CA LEU A 165 3.44 10.13 -13.38
C LEU A 165 4.35 9.61 -12.28
N GLU A 166 3.75 9.07 -11.22
CA GLU A 166 4.48 8.44 -10.12
C GLU A 166 4.51 6.93 -10.23
N THR A 167 5.57 6.34 -9.69
CA THR A 167 5.67 4.89 -9.47
C THR A 167 5.92 4.61 -8.00
N THR A 168 5.18 3.65 -7.45
CA THR A 168 5.27 3.26 -6.05
C THR A 168 5.66 1.79 -5.91
N LEU A 169 6.40 1.48 -4.86
CA LEU A 169 6.71 0.12 -4.45
C LEU A 169 6.55 0.00 -2.94
N GLY A 170 5.59 -0.81 -2.52
CA GLY A 170 5.45 -1.28 -1.15
C GLY A 170 5.93 -2.73 -1.05
N ALA A 171 6.66 -3.05 0.00
CA ALA A 171 7.07 -4.43 0.28
C ALA A 171 6.96 -4.76 1.75
N GLN A 172 6.52 -5.97 2.05
CA GLN A 172 6.43 -6.48 3.42
C GLN A 172 6.92 -7.92 3.47
N LEU A 173 7.77 -8.21 4.45
CA LEU A 173 8.16 -9.57 4.81
C LEU A 173 7.60 -9.87 6.21
N ARG A 174 6.72 -10.86 6.31
CA ARG A 174 6.08 -11.30 7.56
C ARG A 174 6.60 -12.66 7.99
N TYR A 175 6.73 -12.86 9.28
CA TYR A 175 7.03 -14.17 9.85
C TYR A 175 5.87 -14.62 10.74
N ARG A 176 5.27 -15.77 10.44
CA ARG A 176 4.19 -16.38 11.23
C ARG A 176 4.70 -16.94 12.55
N TYR A 177 4.95 -16.03 13.49
CA TYR A 177 5.41 -16.43 14.82
C TYR A 177 4.30 -17.12 15.62
N SER A 178 3.07 -16.61 15.52
CA SER A 178 1.89 -17.19 16.16
C SER A 178 0.63 -16.84 15.38
N ALA A 179 -0.51 -17.44 15.73
CA ALA A 179 -1.81 -17.11 15.12
C ALA A 179 -2.28 -15.68 15.43
N LEU A 180 -1.69 -15.02 16.42
CA LEU A 180 -2.06 -13.67 16.85
C LEU A 180 -1.07 -12.61 16.37
N ILE A 181 0.22 -12.92 16.33
CA ILE A 181 1.29 -11.94 16.12
C ILE A 181 2.24 -12.42 15.03
N GLU A 182 2.46 -11.56 14.05
CA GLU A 182 3.41 -11.74 12.96
C GLU A 182 4.37 -10.56 12.91
N PRO A 183 5.64 -10.71 13.35
CA PRO A 183 6.67 -9.69 13.13
C PRO A 183 6.86 -9.42 11.64
N THR A 184 7.06 -8.14 11.29
CA THR A 184 7.20 -7.71 9.89
C THR A 184 8.44 -6.85 9.68
N LEU A 185 8.90 -6.81 8.44
CA LEU A 185 9.78 -5.77 7.92
C LEU A 185 9.05 -5.11 6.75
N VAL A 186 8.94 -3.78 6.78
CA VAL A 186 8.16 -3.00 5.80
C VAL A 186 9.09 -2.05 5.06
N LEU A 187 8.88 -1.91 3.75
CA LEU A 187 9.58 -0.97 2.87
C LEU A 187 8.54 -0.20 2.05
N HIS A 188 8.69 1.12 2.01
CA HIS A 188 8.00 2.01 1.08
C HIS A 188 9.01 2.76 0.23
N LEU A 189 8.76 2.85 -1.05
CA LEU A 189 9.61 3.51 -2.02
C LEU A 189 8.77 4.12 -3.14
N ASN A 190 8.99 5.38 -3.45
CA ASN A 190 8.57 6.04 -4.69
C ASN A 190 9.72 6.90 -5.23
N GLN A 191 9.47 7.80 -6.21
CA GLN A 191 10.51 8.66 -6.77
C GLN A 191 11.20 9.51 -5.70
N ASP A 192 10.44 10.07 -4.78
CA ASP A 192 10.89 11.09 -3.83
C ASP A 192 11.05 10.53 -2.42
N THR A 193 10.20 9.61 -2.01
CA THR A 193 10.19 9.08 -0.65
C THR A 193 10.75 7.66 -0.57
N GLY A 194 11.36 7.35 0.56
CA GLY A 194 11.84 6.01 0.85
C GLY A 194 11.96 5.78 2.35
N ALA A 195 11.28 4.77 2.87
CA ALA A 195 11.28 4.41 4.28
C ALA A 195 11.29 2.89 4.47
N VAL A 196 11.98 2.44 5.49
CA VAL A 196 12.06 1.01 5.86
C VAL A 196 12.04 0.85 7.37
N GLY A 197 11.44 -0.21 7.87
CA GLY A 197 11.49 -0.46 9.31
C GLY A 197 10.75 -1.70 9.76
N PRO A 198 10.99 -2.09 11.04
CA PRO A 198 10.30 -3.20 11.67
C PRO A 198 8.84 -2.85 11.96
N GLY A 199 8.00 -3.87 11.96
CA GLY A 199 6.60 -3.74 12.31
C GLY A 199 6.05 -5.00 12.96
N LEU A 200 4.76 -4.94 13.23
CA LEU A 200 3.97 -6.04 13.76
C LEU A 200 2.63 -6.09 13.03
N TRP A 201 2.21 -7.26 12.67
CA TRP A 201 0.83 -7.55 12.32
C TRP A 201 0.17 -8.35 13.42
N ILE A 202 -1.00 -7.92 13.86
CA ILE A 202 -1.75 -8.56 14.95
C ILE A 202 -3.15 -8.90 14.45
N HIS A 203 -3.51 -10.18 14.53
CA HIS A 203 -4.80 -10.70 14.12
C HIS A 203 -5.64 -11.06 15.35
N GLN A 204 -6.73 -10.36 15.56
CA GLN A 204 -7.62 -10.62 16.70
C GLN A 204 -8.99 -11.06 16.21
N ARG A 205 -9.34 -12.31 16.48
CA ARG A 205 -10.70 -12.81 16.25
C ARG A 205 -11.61 -12.42 17.42
N LEU A 206 -12.59 -11.55 17.17
CA LEU A 206 -13.51 -11.08 18.19
C LEU A 206 -14.70 -12.01 18.37
N SER A 207 -15.27 -12.52 17.27
CA SER A 207 -16.38 -13.47 17.25
C SER A 207 -16.45 -14.16 15.87
N PRO A 208 -17.34 -15.18 15.67
CA PRO A 208 -17.59 -15.67 14.34
C PRO A 208 -18.00 -14.52 13.40
N GLY A 209 -17.29 -14.41 12.26
CA GLY A 209 -17.53 -13.36 11.26
C GLY A 209 -17.09 -11.94 11.64
N ARG A 210 -16.25 -11.78 12.68
CA ARG A 210 -15.68 -10.48 13.06
C ARG A 210 -14.22 -10.63 13.42
N ARG A 211 -13.38 -9.83 12.77
CA ARG A 211 -11.92 -9.77 12.98
C ARG A 211 -11.48 -8.33 13.17
N LEU A 212 -10.37 -8.17 13.86
CA LEU A 212 -9.69 -6.90 14.06
C LEU A 212 -8.21 -7.14 13.76
N ASN A 213 -7.72 -6.51 12.73
CA ASN A 213 -6.33 -6.58 12.31
C ASN A 213 -5.63 -5.25 12.62
N TRP A 214 -4.41 -5.34 13.12
CA TRP A 214 -3.56 -4.19 13.37
C TRP A 214 -2.27 -4.35 12.58
N GLN A 215 -1.86 -3.29 11.91
CA GLN A 215 -0.53 -3.17 11.35
C GLN A 215 0.16 -1.99 12.02
N LEU A 216 1.31 -2.25 12.61
CA LEU A 216 2.16 -1.25 13.25
C LEU A 216 3.52 -1.28 12.57
N ALA A 217 4.08 -0.12 12.20
CA ALA A 217 5.43 -0.05 11.68
C ALA A 217 6.14 1.21 12.17
N LEU A 218 7.39 1.03 12.63
CA LEU A 218 8.29 2.12 12.93
C LEU A 218 9.27 2.26 11.78
N LEU A 219 9.08 3.28 10.96
CA LEU A 219 9.79 3.47 9.70
C LEU A 219 10.92 4.49 9.87
N GLN A 220 12.08 4.19 9.29
CA GLN A 220 13.22 5.08 9.15
C GLN A 220 13.29 5.55 7.70
N GLY A 221 13.21 6.86 7.48
CA GLY A 221 13.41 7.46 6.16
C GLY A 221 14.89 7.41 5.74
N PHE A 222 15.13 7.17 4.46
CA PHE A 222 16.47 7.16 3.88
C PHE A 222 16.61 8.06 2.64
N LYS A 223 15.54 8.74 2.21
CA LYS A 223 15.58 9.81 1.22
C LYS A 223 15.37 11.15 1.89
N THR A 224 15.91 12.21 1.31
CA THR A 224 15.91 13.57 1.90
C THR A 224 14.52 14.17 2.04
N THR A 225 13.58 13.78 1.21
CA THR A 225 12.16 14.20 1.21
C THR A 225 11.28 13.33 2.10
N THR A 226 11.86 12.36 2.82
CA THR A 226 11.16 11.48 3.75
C THR A 226 11.44 11.89 5.18
N PRO A 227 10.44 11.87 6.09
CA PRO A 227 10.70 12.08 7.51
C PRO A 227 11.73 11.11 8.05
N ASP A 228 12.64 11.59 8.92
CA ASP A 228 13.67 10.74 9.53
C ASP A 228 13.08 9.49 10.18
N GLN A 229 11.94 9.64 10.84
CA GLN A 229 11.21 8.54 11.46
C GLN A 229 9.71 8.76 11.31
N SER A 230 8.96 7.68 11.15
CA SER A 230 7.49 7.71 11.12
C SER A 230 6.92 6.50 11.85
N LEU A 231 5.82 6.70 12.56
CA LEU A 231 5.02 5.61 13.10
C LEU A 231 3.77 5.46 12.23
N LEU A 232 3.61 4.31 11.59
CA LEU A 232 2.40 3.92 10.87
C LEU A 232 1.57 3.00 11.78
N VAL A 233 0.28 3.33 11.92
CA VAL A 233 -0.72 2.50 12.59
C VAL A 233 -1.90 2.32 11.67
N SER A 234 -2.23 1.08 11.35
CA SER A 234 -3.44 0.70 10.61
C SER A 234 -4.29 -0.22 11.47
N LEU A 235 -5.57 0.01 11.45
CA LEU A 235 -6.59 -0.78 12.13
C LEU A 235 -7.68 -1.11 11.11
N GLU A 236 -7.97 -2.38 10.96
CA GLU A 236 -8.98 -2.89 10.04
C GLU A 236 -9.97 -3.75 10.84
N TYR A 237 -11.23 -3.35 10.82
CA TYR A 237 -12.33 -4.10 11.45
C TYR A 237 -13.21 -4.73 10.37
N GLU A 238 -13.13 -6.05 10.26
CA GLU A 238 -13.85 -6.87 9.30
C GLU A 238 -15.11 -7.49 9.94
N PHE A 239 -16.22 -7.50 9.16
CA PHE A 239 -17.50 -8.10 9.59
C PHE A 239 -18.37 -8.53 8.40
N TYR A 240 -19.30 -9.47 8.67
CA TYR A 240 -20.24 -10.00 7.67
C TYR A 240 -21.68 -9.62 8.01
#